data_ae1b8a158124c1ffae0803f33aeac66a
#
_entry.id   ae1b8a158124c1ffae0803f33aeac66a
#
_cell.length_a   1.000
_cell.length_b   1.000
_cell.length_c   1.000
_cell.angle_alpha   90.00
_cell.angle_beta   90.00
_cell.angle_gamma   90.00
#
_symmetry.space_group_name_H-M   'P 1'
#
loop_
_entity.id
_entity.type
_entity.pdbx_description
1 polymer ?
#
loop_
_entity_poly.entity_id
_entity_poly.type
_entity_poly.pdbx_seq_one_letter_code
_entity_poly.pdbx_strand_id
1 'polypeptide(L)'
;MCDPCEVAPGETSTVTARASDPDGDTLSYRWATPTGTLSPSNQMTSTWTAPDADGPVPVTVTVDDGRGGTASDTTTIRVVSPPAPPAREYSFEDVHFDFDRYTLRPGAVRILDEAIAAMNEDDSLSLTLEGHTCNIGTSEYNQALGERRANSVRDYMTSRGISANRLQPVTFGEERPMHDNAREETRRLNRRAALVVRLQ
;
A
#
# COMPACT_ATOMS: atom_id res chain seq x y z
N MET A 1 0.88 33.12 15.42
CA MET A 1 1.79 32.63 14.34
C MET A 1 2.03 31.15 14.58
N CYS A 2 2.15 30.34 13.53
CA CYS A 2 2.51 28.92 13.60
C CYS A 2 3.84 28.66 12.83
N ASP A 3 4.63 27.69 13.29
CA ASP A 3 5.85 27.26 12.62
C ASP A 3 6.17 25.78 12.93
N PRO A 4 6.09 24.89 11.91
CA PRO A 4 5.49 25.09 10.58
C PRO A 4 3.95 25.22 10.65
N CYS A 5 3.33 25.84 9.64
CA CYS A 5 1.86 25.91 9.52
C CYS A 5 1.25 24.78 8.66
N GLU A 6 2.07 23.84 8.23
CA GLU A 6 1.66 22.58 7.59
C GLU A 6 2.50 21.45 8.17
N VAL A 7 1.85 20.39 8.62
CA VAL A 7 2.48 19.25 9.30
C VAL A 7 1.80 17.95 8.89
N ALA A 8 2.50 16.82 9.03
CA ALA A 8 1.90 15.51 8.88
C ALA A 8 1.11 15.11 10.15
N PRO A 9 0.20 14.12 10.04
CA PRO A 9 -0.47 13.53 11.20
C PRO A 9 0.53 13.11 12.29
N GLY A 10 0.24 13.44 13.54
CA GLY A 10 1.10 13.18 14.70
C GLY A 10 2.31 14.10 14.86
N GLU A 11 2.63 14.91 13.85
CA GLU A 11 3.71 15.89 13.90
C GLU A 11 3.33 17.13 14.73
N THR A 12 4.32 17.98 15.01
CA THR A 12 4.13 19.12 15.87
C THR A 12 4.34 20.46 15.15
N SER A 13 3.60 21.48 15.59
CA SER A 13 3.79 22.88 15.22
C SER A 13 3.96 23.73 16.45
N THR A 14 4.86 24.70 16.41
CA THR A 14 5.00 25.71 17.46
C THR A 14 4.08 26.88 17.16
N VAL A 15 3.20 27.22 18.09
CA VAL A 15 2.34 28.39 18.01
C VAL A 15 2.79 29.46 18.99
N THR A 16 2.95 30.69 18.52
CA THR A 16 3.43 31.82 19.31
C THR A 16 2.47 33.00 19.23
N ALA A 17 2.01 33.49 20.36
CA ALA A 17 1.28 34.74 20.47
C ALA A 17 2.24 35.93 20.54
N ARG A 18 1.86 37.05 19.91
CA ARG A 18 2.51 38.34 20.07
C ARG A 18 1.47 39.31 20.55
N ALA A 19 1.57 39.70 21.81
CA ALA A 19 0.66 40.65 22.43
C ALA A 19 1.46 41.69 23.25
N SER A 20 0.95 42.89 23.35
CA SER A 20 1.45 43.95 24.20
C SER A 20 0.31 44.67 24.86
N ASP A 21 0.50 45.03 26.10
CA ASP A 21 -0.42 45.85 26.86
C ASP A 21 0.06 47.29 26.91
N PRO A 22 -0.82 48.30 26.59
CA PRO A 22 -0.45 49.71 26.61
C PRO A 22 -0.06 50.26 28.02
N ASP A 23 -0.66 49.69 29.06
CA ASP A 23 -0.48 50.11 30.45
C ASP A 23 0.65 49.29 31.13
N GLY A 24 1.21 48.30 30.43
CA GLY A 24 2.32 47.48 30.93
C GLY A 24 1.91 46.37 31.86
N ASP A 25 0.64 45.97 31.82
CA ASP A 25 0.11 44.88 32.65
C ASP A 25 0.64 43.51 32.24
N THR A 26 0.66 42.59 33.19
CA THR A 26 1.12 41.22 32.94
C THR A 26 0.03 40.45 32.20
N LEU A 27 0.37 39.98 31.00
CA LEU A 27 -0.52 39.21 30.14
C LEU A 27 -0.51 37.72 30.51
N SER A 28 -1.71 37.15 30.58
CA SER A 28 -1.92 35.71 30.64
C SER A 28 -2.41 35.17 29.31
N TYR A 29 -2.07 33.90 28.99
CA TYR A 29 -2.35 33.25 27.69
C TYR A 29 -3.18 32.00 27.90
N ARG A 30 -4.11 31.74 26.99
CA ARG A 30 -4.89 30.52 26.93
C ARG A 30 -5.03 30.08 25.50
N TRP A 31 -4.46 28.91 25.17
CA TRP A 31 -4.58 28.27 23.85
C TRP A 31 -5.72 27.27 23.86
N ALA A 32 -6.46 27.18 22.75
CA ALA A 32 -7.52 26.22 22.51
C ALA A 32 -7.53 25.74 21.06
N THR A 33 -7.91 24.50 20.87
CA THR A 33 -8.05 23.85 19.54
C THR A 33 -9.18 22.81 19.61
N PRO A 34 -9.96 22.61 18.54
CA PRO A 34 -10.99 21.57 18.51
C PRO A 34 -10.40 20.17 18.42
N THR A 35 -9.19 20.00 17.85
CA THR A 35 -8.52 18.70 17.67
C THR A 35 -7.02 18.85 17.84
N GLY A 36 -6.33 17.72 18.12
CA GLY A 36 -4.93 17.73 18.51
C GLY A 36 -4.73 18.10 19.97
N THR A 37 -3.48 18.26 20.40
CA THR A 37 -3.13 18.59 21.78
C THR A 37 -2.20 19.79 21.85
N LEU A 38 -2.36 20.62 22.89
CA LEU A 38 -1.54 21.82 23.13
C LEU A 38 -0.80 21.69 24.47
N SER A 39 0.51 21.89 24.47
CA SER A 39 1.31 21.84 25.72
C SER A 39 2.54 22.75 25.63
N PRO A 40 2.74 23.65 26.60
CA PRO A 40 1.77 24.11 27.59
C PRO A 40 0.69 24.99 26.97
N SER A 41 -0.55 24.97 27.49
CA SER A 41 -1.68 25.75 26.94
C SER A 41 -1.85 27.14 27.52
N ASN A 42 -0.96 27.54 28.43
CA ASN A 42 -1.06 28.78 29.24
C ASN A 42 0.18 29.68 29.14
N GLN A 43 1.03 29.48 28.14
CA GLN A 43 2.23 30.31 27.92
C GLN A 43 2.13 31.05 26.58
N MET A 44 2.97 32.07 26.40
CA MET A 44 3.08 32.82 25.13
C MET A 44 3.37 31.92 23.93
N THR A 45 4.08 30.83 24.16
CA THR A 45 4.38 29.82 23.14
C THR A 45 3.87 28.46 23.61
N SER A 46 3.23 27.73 22.70
CA SER A 46 2.73 26.38 22.90
C SER A 46 3.15 25.47 21.75
N THR A 47 3.32 24.18 22.03
CA THR A 47 3.48 23.16 21.01
C THR A 47 2.13 22.49 20.79
N TRP A 48 1.67 22.52 19.54
CA TRP A 48 0.49 21.79 19.11
C TRP A 48 0.90 20.52 18.40
N THR A 49 0.28 19.39 18.77
CA THR A 49 0.47 18.10 18.10
C THR A 49 -0.76 17.80 17.24
N ALA A 50 -0.51 17.47 15.98
CA ALA A 50 -1.56 17.21 14.99
C ALA A 50 -2.36 15.92 15.31
N PRO A 51 -3.67 15.90 15.02
CA PRO A 51 -4.47 14.67 15.01
C PRO A 51 -4.10 13.77 13.82
N ASP A 52 -4.61 12.54 13.81
CA ASP A 52 -4.41 11.59 12.70
C ASP A 52 -5.20 11.93 11.42
N ALA A 53 -6.14 12.90 11.51
CA ALA A 53 -7.00 13.27 10.38
C ALA A 53 -6.47 14.50 9.64
N ASP A 54 -6.44 14.41 8.31
CA ASP A 54 -6.09 15.51 7.43
C ASP A 54 -7.12 16.65 7.49
N GLY A 55 -6.64 17.86 7.29
CA GLY A 55 -7.49 19.03 7.16
C GLY A 55 -6.97 20.27 7.90
N PRO A 56 -7.65 21.41 7.74
CA PRO A 56 -7.33 22.64 8.43
C PRO A 56 -7.83 22.59 9.89
N VAL A 57 -6.94 22.87 10.83
CA VAL A 57 -7.27 22.94 12.27
C VAL A 57 -7.02 24.35 12.79
N PRO A 58 -8.07 25.04 13.29
CA PRO A 58 -7.91 26.34 13.93
C PRO A 58 -7.30 26.18 15.32
N VAL A 59 -6.30 26.98 15.62
CA VAL A 59 -5.69 27.11 16.94
C VAL A 59 -5.87 28.57 17.41
N THR A 60 -6.60 28.75 18.48
CA THR A 60 -6.96 30.06 19.00
C THR A 60 -6.18 30.34 20.28
N VAL A 61 -5.63 31.54 20.38
CA VAL A 61 -5.10 32.09 21.61
C VAL A 61 -6.04 33.17 22.14
N THR A 62 -6.28 33.15 23.42
CA THR A 62 -6.92 34.27 24.18
C THR A 62 -5.88 34.82 25.14
N VAL A 63 -5.73 36.12 25.14
CA VAL A 63 -4.85 36.89 26.03
C VAL A 63 -5.70 37.72 26.94
N ASP A 64 -5.35 37.80 28.21
CA ASP A 64 -6.07 38.53 29.26
C ASP A 64 -5.07 39.34 30.10
N ASP A 65 -5.38 40.63 30.38
CA ASP A 65 -4.55 41.57 31.15
C ASP A 65 -4.79 41.50 32.66
N GLY A 66 -5.74 40.65 33.12
CA GLY A 66 -6.12 40.54 34.51
C GLY A 66 -6.96 41.74 35.07
N ARG A 67 -7.32 42.70 34.22
CA ARG A 67 -8.10 43.90 34.55
C ARG A 67 -9.40 44.06 33.76
N GLY A 68 -9.73 43.05 32.99
CA GLY A 68 -10.96 42.95 32.19
C GLY A 68 -10.77 43.18 30.68
N GLY A 69 -9.55 43.48 30.23
CA GLY A 69 -9.21 43.53 28.80
C GLY A 69 -8.86 42.14 28.29
N THR A 70 -9.49 41.72 27.19
CA THR A 70 -9.21 40.44 26.55
C THR A 70 -9.08 40.62 25.04
N ALA A 71 -8.21 39.85 24.43
CA ALA A 71 -8.04 39.77 22.98
C ALA A 71 -7.87 38.31 22.55
N SER A 72 -8.36 37.99 21.35
CA SER A 72 -8.19 36.63 20.80
C SER A 72 -7.72 36.71 19.33
N ASP A 73 -6.90 35.74 18.95
CA ASP A 73 -6.44 35.56 17.57
C ASP A 73 -6.42 34.06 17.22
N THR A 74 -6.67 33.76 15.96
CA THR A 74 -6.73 32.38 15.47
C THR A 74 -5.78 32.19 14.30
N THR A 75 -4.95 31.18 14.39
CA THR A 75 -4.15 30.68 13.25
C THR A 75 -4.68 29.34 12.81
N THR A 76 -4.53 29.02 11.53
CA THR A 76 -4.92 27.71 10.98
C THR A 76 -3.67 26.93 10.63
N ILE A 77 -3.54 25.74 11.19
CA ILE A 77 -2.51 24.77 10.84
C ILE A 77 -3.14 23.70 9.95
N ARG A 78 -2.49 23.37 8.86
CA ARG A 78 -2.96 22.33 7.92
C ARG A 78 -2.28 21.01 8.23
N VAL A 79 -3.09 19.98 8.45
CA VAL A 79 -2.59 18.60 8.55
C VAL A 79 -2.70 17.96 7.15
N VAL A 80 -1.58 17.48 6.63
CA VAL A 80 -1.49 16.88 5.29
C VAL A 80 -0.68 15.59 5.37
N SER A 81 -1.33 14.48 5.08
CA SER A 81 -0.63 13.20 4.96
C SER A 81 0.36 13.24 3.79
N PRO A 82 1.56 12.67 3.97
CA PRO A 82 2.46 12.48 2.83
C PRO A 82 1.74 11.70 1.72
N PRO A 83 2.00 12.00 0.43
CA PRO A 83 1.44 11.21 -0.65
C PRO A 83 1.84 9.75 -0.47
N ALA A 84 0.88 8.84 -0.65
CA ALA A 84 1.17 7.42 -0.65
C ALA A 84 2.30 7.12 -1.66
N PRO A 85 3.28 6.26 -1.33
CA PRO A 85 4.29 5.86 -2.28
C PRO A 85 3.61 5.30 -3.53
N PRO A 86 4.16 5.52 -4.73
CA PRO A 86 3.60 4.99 -5.96
C PRO A 86 3.42 3.47 -5.82
N ALA A 87 2.24 2.98 -6.21
CA ALA A 87 1.97 1.55 -6.22
C ALA A 87 3.02 0.84 -7.09
N ARG A 88 3.69 -0.17 -6.54
CA ARG A 88 4.64 -0.98 -7.31
C ARG A 88 3.85 -1.80 -8.32
N GLU A 89 4.21 -1.68 -9.58
CA GLU A 89 3.66 -2.53 -10.63
C GLU A 89 4.53 -3.78 -10.75
N TYR A 90 3.92 -4.94 -10.58
CA TYR A 90 4.59 -6.22 -10.76
C TYR A 90 4.06 -6.90 -12.02
N SER A 91 4.97 -7.46 -12.82
CA SER A 91 4.66 -8.28 -13.98
C SER A 91 5.66 -9.42 -14.05
N PHE A 92 5.17 -10.64 -14.22
CA PHE A 92 5.99 -11.84 -14.29
C PHE A 92 5.75 -12.56 -15.60
N GLU A 93 6.79 -13.18 -16.12
CA GLU A 93 6.69 -14.03 -17.30
C GLU A 93 5.90 -15.32 -16.99
N ASP A 94 5.23 -15.87 -18.00
CA ASP A 94 4.54 -17.15 -17.90
C ASP A 94 5.53 -18.32 -17.76
N VAL A 95 5.20 -19.26 -16.89
CA VAL A 95 5.92 -20.52 -16.75
C VAL A 95 5.44 -21.52 -17.80
N HIS A 96 6.28 -21.88 -18.74
CA HIS A 96 5.94 -22.80 -19.84
C HIS A 96 6.28 -24.25 -19.52
N PHE A 97 5.42 -25.15 -20.04
CA PHE A 97 5.52 -26.61 -19.85
C PHE A 97 5.67 -27.37 -21.17
N ASP A 98 6.30 -28.53 -21.09
CA ASP A 98 6.33 -29.47 -22.21
C ASP A 98 4.94 -30.10 -22.44
N PHE A 99 4.78 -30.70 -23.64
CA PHE A 99 3.54 -31.38 -23.97
C PHE A 99 3.26 -32.51 -22.97
N ASP A 100 2.05 -32.54 -22.48
CA ASP A 100 1.56 -33.52 -21.50
C ASP A 100 2.39 -33.60 -20.19
N ARG A 101 3.03 -32.47 -19.81
CA ARG A 101 3.83 -32.38 -18.59
C ARG A 101 3.37 -31.21 -17.72
N TYR A 102 3.58 -31.40 -16.42
CA TYR A 102 3.43 -30.38 -15.36
C TYR A 102 4.71 -30.20 -14.53
N THR A 103 5.79 -30.90 -14.91
CA THR A 103 7.11 -30.72 -14.28
C THR A 103 7.70 -29.39 -14.72
N LEU A 104 8.21 -28.62 -13.74
CA LEU A 104 8.88 -27.35 -14.00
C LEU A 104 10.16 -27.55 -14.81
N ARG A 105 10.32 -26.75 -15.85
CA ARG A 105 11.54 -26.73 -16.70
C ARG A 105 12.62 -25.89 -15.98
N PRO A 106 13.91 -26.12 -16.28
CA PRO A 106 14.98 -25.31 -15.68
C PRO A 106 14.80 -23.79 -15.86
N GLY A 107 14.28 -23.34 -17.01
CA GLY A 107 13.99 -21.92 -17.24
C GLY A 107 12.86 -21.34 -16.39
N ALA A 108 11.94 -22.18 -15.90
CA ALA A 108 10.87 -21.75 -15.01
C ALA A 108 11.39 -21.30 -13.62
N VAL A 109 12.49 -21.91 -13.18
CA VAL A 109 13.09 -21.61 -11.86
C VAL A 109 13.45 -20.13 -11.75
N ARG A 110 14.07 -19.55 -12.79
CA ARG A 110 14.44 -18.12 -12.81
C ARG A 110 13.19 -17.23 -12.64
N ILE A 111 12.13 -17.51 -13.40
CA ILE A 111 10.88 -16.73 -13.34
C ILE A 111 10.26 -16.81 -11.94
N LEU A 112 10.23 -18.01 -11.36
CA LEU A 112 9.67 -18.24 -10.05
C LEU A 112 10.53 -17.62 -8.93
N ASP A 113 11.86 -17.66 -9.04
CA ASP A 113 12.77 -17.03 -8.08
C ASP A 113 12.64 -15.49 -8.13
N GLU A 114 12.40 -14.88 -9.29
CA GLU A 114 12.08 -13.45 -9.42
C GLU A 114 10.76 -13.10 -8.73
N ALA A 115 9.71 -13.91 -8.93
CA ALA A 115 8.43 -13.71 -8.26
C ALA A 115 8.53 -13.90 -6.74
N ILE A 116 9.30 -14.89 -6.28
CA ILE A 116 9.58 -15.13 -4.86
C ILE A 116 10.31 -13.94 -4.23
N ALA A 117 11.32 -13.39 -4.91
CA ALA A 117 12.04 -12.21 -4.42
C ALA A 117 11.11 -11.01 -4.25
N ALA A 118 10.27 -10.72 -5.24
CA ALA A 118 9.27 -9.66 -5.16
C ALA A 118 8.26 -9.88 -4.02
N MET A 119 7.78 -11.12 -3.83
CA MET A 119 6.86 -11.46 -2.74
C MET A 119 7.49 -11.40 -1.35
N ASN A 120 8.80 -11.57 -1.23
CA ASN A 120 9.53 -11.40 0.03
C ASN A 120 9.80 -9.93 0.35
N GLU A 121 9.85 -9.05 -0.66
CA GLU A 121 9.99 -7.59 -0.47
C GLU A 121 8.65 -6.90 -0.20
N ASP A 122 7.53 -7.49 -0.63
CA ASP A 122 6.20 -6.92 -0.51
C ASP A 122 5.21 -7.96 0.03
N ASP A 123 4.87 -7.84 1.30
CA ASP A 123 3.94 -8.75 1.96
C ASP A 123 2.48 -8.61 1.48
N SER A 124 2.12 -7.51 0.83
CA SER A 124 0.80 -7.29 0.23
C SER A 124 0.62 -8.03 -1.10
N LEU A 125 1.74 -8.42 -1.75
CA LEU A 125 1.72 -9.09 -3.04
C LEU A 125 1.23 -10.53 -2.89
N SER A 126 0.20 -10.88 -3.63
CA SER A 126 -0.33 -12.24 -3.76
C SER A 126 -0.53 -12.61 -5.24
N LEU A 127 -0.50 -13.89 -5.57
CA LEU A 127 -0.60 -14.35 -6.95
C LEU A 127 -1.77 -15.32 -7.12
N THR A 128 -2.52 -15.14 -8.22
CA THR A 128 -3.31 -16.20 -8.82
C THR A 128 -2.43 -16.96 -9.81
N LEU A 129 -2.35 -18.27 -9.67
CA LEU A 129 -1.57 -19.17 -10.51
C LEU A 129 -2.52 -19.84 -11.50
N GLU A 130 -2.59 -19.33 -12.72
CA GLU A 130 -3.55 -19.80 -13.72
C GLU A 130 -2.94 -20.89 -14.58
N GLY A 131 -3.43 -22.12 -14.45
CA GLY A 131 -2.98 -23.25 -15.24
C GLY A 131 -3.72 -23.39 -16.56
N HIS A 132 -2.97 -23.42 -17.67
CA HIS A 132 -3.48 -23.52 -19.04
C HIS A 132 -2.87 -24.69 -19.81
N THR A 133 -3.61 -25.16 -20.81
CA THR A 133 -3.18 -26.20 -21.74
C THR A 133 -3.40 -25.77 -23.20
N CYS A 134 -2.86 -26.52 -24.13
CA CYS A 134 -3.33 -26.47 -25.53
C CYS A 134 -4.59 -27.32 -25.67
N ASN A 135 -5.22 -27.26 -26.84
CA ASN A 135 -6.49 -27.95 -27.15
C ASN A 135 -6.35 -29.44 -27.53
N ILE A 136 -5.23 -30.08 -27.21
CA ILE A 136 -5.06 -31.53 -27.49
C ILE A 136 -5.48 -32.32 -26.25
N GLY A 137 -6.47 -33.16 -26.39
CA GLY A 137 -7.05 -33.96 -25.31
C GLY A 137 -8.53 -33.65 -25.09
N THR A 138 -9.14 -34.24 -24.05
CA THR A 138 -10.50 -33.88 -23.66
C THR A 138 -10.47 -32.66 -22.70
N SER A 139 -11.57 -31.95 -22.62
CA SER A 139 -11.69 -30.79 -21.72
C SER A 139 -11.40 -31.17 -20.26
N GLU A 140 -11.95 -32.30 -19.79
CA GLU A 140 -11.73 -32.80 -18.42
C GLU A 140 -10.25 -33.11 -18.18
N TYR A 141 -9.58 -33.73 -19.16
CA TYR A 141 -8.14 -34.00 -19.09
C TYR A 141 -7.34 -32.70 -19.00
N ASN A 142 -7.68 -31.73 -19.84
CA ASN A 142 -7.01 -30.45 -19.90
C ASN A 142 -7.26 -29.58 -18.64
N GLN A 143 -8.44 -29.67 -18.06
CA GLN A 143 -8.72 -29.05 -16.74
C GLN A 143 -7.81 -29.66 -15.66
N ALA A 144 -7.74 -30.98 -15.55
CA ALA A 144 -6.89 -31.66 -14.59
C ALA A 144 -5.39 -31.40 -14.82
N LEU A 145 -4.93 -31.27 -16.08
CA LEU A 145 -3.53 -30.96 -16.41
C LEU A 145 -3.20 -29.50 -16.07
N GLY A 146 -4.11 -28.56 -16.33
CA GLY A 146 -3.98 -27.17 -15.95
C GLY A 146 -3.87 -27.00 -14.43
N GLU A 147 -4.72 -27.71 -13.67
CA GLU A 147 -4.67 -27.72 -12.21
C GLU A 147 -3.29 -28.24 -11.69
N ARG A 148 -2.81 -29.35 -12.25
CA ARG A 148 -1.48 -29.89 -11.88
C ARG A 148 -0.35 -28.89 -12.15
N ARG A 149 -0.42 -28.11 -13.24
CA ARG A 149 0.55 -27.07 -13.58
C ARG A 149 0.52 -25.91 -12.55
N ALA A 150 -0.67 -25.41 -12.24
CA ALA A 150 -0.83 -24.37 -11.21
C ALA A 150 -0.32 -24.84 -9.84
N ASN A 151 -0.64 -26.09 -9.47
CA ASN A 151 -0.18 -26.68 -8.21
C ASN A 151 1.34 -26.90 -8.18
N SER A 152 1.99 -27.29 -9.30
CA SER A 152 3.44 -27.47 -9.31
C SER A 152 4.19 -26.13 -9.11
N VAL A 153 3.64 -25.03 -9.62
CA VAL A 153 4.16 -23.68 -9.35
C VAL A 153 3.97 -23.32 -7.89
N ARG A 154 2.76 -23.51 -7.34
CA ARG A 154 2.49 -23.26 -5.91
C ARG A 154 3.44 -24.05 -5.02
N ASP A 155 3.60 -25.33 -5.27
CA ASP A 155 4.41 -26.24 -4.43
C ASP A 155 5.89 -25.82 -4.48
N TYR A 156 6.40 -25.37 -5.64
CA TYR A 156 7.73 -24.80 -5.74
C TYR A 156 7.88 -23.54 -4.88
N MET A 157 6.97 -22.58 -5.01
CA MET A 157 7.03 -21.30 -4.29
C MET A 157 6.87 -21.50 -2.78
N THR A 158 5.98 -22.42 -2.35
CA THR A 158 5.82 -22.75 -0.92
C THR A 158 7.05 -23.45 -0.35
N SER A 159 7.71 -24.30 -1.12
CA SER A 159 8.97 -24.93 -0.71
C SER A 159 10.11 -23.92 -0.50
N ARG A 160 9.98 -22.71 -1.08
CA ARG A 160 10.91 -21.59 -0.94
C ARG A 160 10.46 -20.54 0.10
N GLY A 161 9.42 -20.85 0.89
CA GLY A 161 9.00 -20.04 2.03
C GLY A 161 7.82 -19.11 1.77
N ILE A 162 7.26 -19.07 0.57
CA ILE A 162 6.06 -18.25 0.31
C ILE A 162 4.85 -18.92 0.96
N SER A 163 4.10 -18.14 1.73
CA SER A 163 2.91 -18.62 2.43
C SER A 163 1.81 -19.02 1.45
N ALA A 164 1.19 -20.21 1.66
CA ALA A 164 0.21 -20.80 0.75
C ALA A 164 -1.04 -19.93 0.56
N ASN A 165 -1.42 -19.12 1.54
CA ASN A 165 -2.57 -18.21 1.47
C ASN A 165 -2.35 -17.04 0.51
N ARG A 166 -1.10 -16.73 0.14
CA ARG A 166 -0.74 -15.73 -0.86
C ARG A 166 -0.72 -16.28 -2.29
N LEU A 167 -0.94 -17.60 -2.47
CA LEU A 167 -0.87 -18.31 -3.75
C LEU A 167 -2.19 -19.02 -4.02
N GLN A 168 -2.95 -18.58 -5.01
CA GLN A 168 -4.23 -19.17 -5.38
C GLN A 168 -4.12 -19.92 -6.71
N PRO A 169 -3.99 -21.26 -6.72
CA PRO A 169 -4.03 -22.02 -7.95
C PRO A 169 -5.46 -22.06 -8.51
N VAL A 170 -5.58 -21.83 -9.81
CA VAL A 170 -6.81 -21.99 -10.58
C VAL A 170 -6.47 -22.65 -11.91
N THR A 171 -7.43 -23.33 -12.54
CA THR A 171 -7.26 -23.92 -13.86
C THR A 171 -8.28 -23.37 -14.83
N PHE A 172 -7.83 -23.15 -16.05
CA PHE A 172 -8.67 -22.85 -17.20
C PHE A 172 -8.55 -23.91 -18.29
N GLY A 173 -7.69 -24.93 -18.08
CA GLY A 173 -7.46 -25.94 -19.10
C GLY A 173 -7.19 -25.31 -20.46
N GLU A 174 -7.95 -25.68 -21.48
CA GLU A 174 -7.85 -25.16 -22.85
C GLU A 174 -8.77 -23.95 -23.14
N GLU A 175 -9.60 -23.52 -22.16
CA GLU A 175 -10.71 -22.59 -22.40
C GLU A 175 -10.26 -21.13 -22.62
N ARG A 176 -9.03 -20.78 -22.17
CA ARG A 176 -8.47 -19.43 -22.32
C ARG A 176 -7.12 -19.44 -23.05
N PRO A 177 -7.12 -19.78 -24.34
CA PRO A 177 -5.89 -19.76 -25.13
C PRO A 177 -5.42 -18.31 -25.34
N MET A 178 -4.12 -18.07 -25.18
CA MET A 178 -3.49 -16.78 -25.50
C MET A 178 -3.07 -16.72 -26.97
N HIS A 179 -2.81 -17.90 -27.57
CA HIS A 179 -2.41 -18.06 -28.96
C HIS A 179 -3.32 -19.07 -29.65
N ASP A 180 -3.37 -19.02 -30.99
CA ASP A 180 -4.12 -20.03 -31.74
C ASP A 180 -3.57 -21.44 -31.47
N ASN A 181 -4.42 -22.47 -31.64
CA ASN A 181 -4.04 -23.85 -31.42
C ASN A 181 -3.81 -24.62 -32.71
N ALA A 182 -3.63 -23.93 -33.84
CA ALA A 182 -3.51 -24.58 -35.17
C ALA A 182 -2.16 -25.26 -35.35
N ARG A 183 -1.07 -24.72 -34.82
CA ARG A 183 0.28 -25.19 -35.00
C ARG A 183 0.97 -25.50 -33.68
N GLU A 184 1.99 -26.35 -33.71
CA GLU A 184 2.75 -26.67 -32.50
C GLU A 184 3.51 -25.45 -31.95
N GLU A 185 3.97 -24.55 -32.81
CA GLU A 185 4.69 -23.33 -32.44
C GLU A 185 3.83 -22.41 -31.59
N THR A 186 2.50 -22.38 -31.78
CA THR A 186 1.53 -21.60 -31.02
C THR A 186 0.95 -22.40 -29.87
N ARG A 187 0.65 -23.70 -30.04
CA ARG A 187 0.19 -24.56 -28.93
C ARG A 187 1.15 -24.61 -27.76
N ARG A 188 2.48 -24.65 -28.02
CA ARG A 188 3.48 -24.66 -26.94
C ARG A 188 3.37 -23.42 -26.03
N LEU A 189 2.92 -22.27 -26.54
CA LEU A 189 2.73 -21.03 -25.79
C LEU A 189 1.48 -21.07 -24.91
N ASN A 190 0.48 -21.88 -25.28
CA ASN A 190 -0.70 -22.10 -24.44
C ASN A 190 -0.43 -23.06 -23.27
N ARG A 191 0.62 -23.89 -23.33
CA ARG A 191 1.04 -24.79 -22.24
C ARG A 191 1.81 -24.02 -21.18
N ARG A 192 1.10 -23.28 -20.32
CA ARG A 192 1.69 -22.36 -19.36
C ARG A 192 0.97 -22.36 -18.01
N ALA A 193 1.65 -21.83 -17.01
CA ALA A 193 1.03 -21.26 -15.82
C ALA A 193 1.34 -19.76 -15.78
N ALA A 194 0.29 -18.94 -15.77
CA ALA A 194 0.43 -17.50 -15.64
C ALA A 194 0.44 -17.09 -14.16
N LEU A 195 1.30 -16.12 -13.83
CA LEU A 195 1.43 -15.54 -12.49
C LEU A 195 0.71 -14.19 -12.47
N VAL A 196 -0.56 -14.20 -12.10
CA VAL A 196 -1.42 -13.01 -12.11
C VAL A 196 -1.36 -12.32 -10.76
N VAL A 197 -0.89 -11.08 -10.75
CA VAL A 197 -0.71 -10.27 -9.54
C VAL A 197 -2.06 -9.85 -8.95
N ARG A 198 -2.16 -9.96 -7.62
CA ARG A 198 -3.22 -9.37 -6.81
C ARG A 198 -2.57 -8.58 -5.68
N LEU A 199 -2.85 -7.30 -5.60
CA LEU A 199 -2.55 -6.46 -4.44
C LEU A 199 -3.73 -6.52 -3.47
N GLN A 200 -3.44 -6.78 -2.21
CA GLN A 200 -4.43 -6.78 -1.13
C GLN A 200 -4.52 -5.41 -0.48
#